data_3eeb6dab8fe3d5a75eed0a2b37171d85
#
_entry.id   3eeb6dab8fe3d5a75eed0a2b37171d85
#
_cell.length_a   1.000
_cell.length_b   1.000
_cell.length_c   1.000
_cell.angle_alpha   90.00
_cell.angle_beta   90.00
_cell.angle_gamma   90.00
#
_symmetry.space_group_name_H-M   'P 1'
#
loop_
_entity.id
_entity.type
_entity.pdbx_description
1 polymer ?
#
loop_
_entity_poly.entity_id
_entity_poly.type
_entity_poly.pdbx_seq_one_letter_code
_entity_poly.pdbx_strand_id
1 'polypeptide(L)'
;MDVRPTGEIVNNELFETAEGFEEAIYGVYSYLAREPLYGKNMTYGLVDVVGQYFSGGWDQHWSNQLRIYNYKHMEVRPEIDAIWESMYKGISYVNNMLENLAKHDSTKFALYNVYKAEGLGLRAFMHFELLRLFSESIIQNPNATGIPYRENYTYQVTPFDPISVSYDKIIRDFKEAERLLTAHGEYFDRTDENAGGFVKDRVIHMNLYAVQALLARVYWEKGDLETAKNYAMKVIDCPFFLMEDKTNVEDIMNGVISDKETIWGLYSEEFPNYTRDVLYSSGGSYYYDPKPDYRDIYEVDQDGFDYRLDKWFQTLSDHGAEGLRCMKVVDRFKVRLLTRPVTKLSGINMIRLPELYYIVAEYYLVADNMEMAASYLDKVVRARGLNGFNKGDGIVVVSRMNINNDRRKELVCEGQWFQIMKHYNMSIYESITDQTFQPSKDIYVFPIPDNEYEYRN
;
A
#
# COMPACT_ATOMS: atom_id res chain seq x y z
N MET A 1 -46.82 5.49 17.11
CA MET A 1 -45.72 4.53 17.27
C MET A 1 -44.68 4.86 16.20
N ASP A 2 -43.61 5.49 16.62
CA ASP A 2 -42.48 5.76 15.73
C ASP A 2 -41.73 4.43 15.50
N VAL A 3 -41.96 3.79 14.38
CA VAL A 3 -41.21 2.59 13.98
C VAL A 3 -39.88 3.08 13.41
N ARG A 4 -38.85 3.10 14.26
CA ARG A 4 -37.48 3.37 13.78
C ARG A 4 -37.04 2.23 12.89
N PRO A 5 -36.38 2.51 11.74
CA PRO A 5 -35.80 1.47 10.91
C PRO A 5 -34.85 0.59 11.70
N THR A 6 -34.93 -0.72 11.52
CA THR A 6 -34.11 -1.70 12.28
C THR A 6 -32.61 -1.40 12.23
N GLY A 7 -32.11 -0.81 11.14
CA GLY A 7 -30.72 -0.40 10.98
C GLY A 7 -30.28 0.77 11.86
N GLU A 8 -31.19 1.71 12.21
CA GLU A 8 -30.88 2.83 13.11
C GLU A 8 -30.79 2.37 14.57
N ILE A 9 -31.60 1.39 14.96
CA ILE A 9 -31.59 0.84 16.32
C ILE A 9 -30.28 0.12 16.57
N VAL A 10 -29.83 -0.72 15.62
CA VAL A 10 -28.55 -1.45 15.71
C VAL A 10 -27.36 -0.49 15.75
N ASN A 11 -27.39 0.58 14.97
CA ASN A 11 -26.32 1.57 14.92
C ASN A 11 -26.20 2.36 16.24
N ASN A 12 -27.33 2.74 16.85
CA ASN A 12 -27.34 3.48 18.11
C ASN A 12 -26.88 2.60 19.30
N GLU A 13 -27.18 1.31 19.30
CA GLU A 13 -26.73 0.39 20.34
C GLU A 13 -25.24 0.08 20.22
N LEU A 14 -24.72 -0.09 18.98
CA LEU A 14 -23.31 -0.39 18.72
C LEU A 14 -22.37 0.68 19.29
N PHE A 15 -22.67 1.95 19.11
CA PHE A 15 -21.80 3.06 19.49
C PHE A 15 -22.02 3.60 20.93
N GLU A 16 -22.67 2.81 21.80
CA GLU A 16 -22.77 3.16 23.23
C GLU A 16 -21.60 2.64 24.08
N THR A 17 -20.82 1.67 23.55
CA THR A 17 -19.74 1.00 24.27
C THR A 17 -18.38 1.17 23.56
N ALA A 18 -17.29 0.97 24.28
CA ALA A 18 -15.93 0.94 23.71
C ALA A 18 -15.78 -0.19 22.69
N GLU A 19 -16.29 -1.37 23.03
CA GLU A 19 -16.25 -2.57 22.19
C GLU A 19 -16.93 -2.33 20.83
N GLY A 20 -18.03 -1.58 20.81
CA GLY A 20 -18.73 -1.24 19.58
C GLY A 20 -17.92 -0.34 18.64
N PHE A 21 -17.12 0.58 19.17
CA PHE A 21 -16.16 1.36 18.39
C PHE A 21 -15.01 0.50 17.88
N GLU A 22 -14.48 -0.41 18.70
CA GLU A 22 -13.44 -1.36 18.32
C GLU A 22 -13.91 -2.29 17.19
N GLU A 23 -15.11 -2.87 17.31
CA GLU A 23 -15.73 -3.70 16.28
C GLU A 23 -15.92 -2.94 14.96
N ALA A 24 -16.36 -1.67 15.01
CA ALA A 24 -16.51 -0.83 13.84
C ALA A 24 -15.17 -0.59 13.12
N ILE A 25 -14.11 -0.32 13.87
CA ILE A 25 -12.75 -0.12 13.33
C ILE A 25 -12.21 -1.43 12.74
N TYR A 26 -12.34 -2.57 13.45
CA TYR A 26 -11.96 -3.88 12.90
C TYR A 26 -12.75 -4.22 11.63
N GLY A 27 -14.01 -3.83 11.58
CA GLY A 27 -14.85 -3.96 10.37
C GLY A 27 -14.26 -3.22 9.18
N VAL A 28 -13.70 -2.02 9.37
CA VAL A 28 -13.03 -1.26 8.30
C VAL A 28 -11.74 -1.96 7.85
N TYR A 29 -10.89 -2.43 8.77
CA TYR A 29 -9.67 -3.18 8.40
C TYR A 29 -10.00 -4.45 7.60
N SER A 30 -10.96 -5.24 8.08
CA SER A 30 -11.43 -6.45 7.39
C SER A 30 -12.01 -6.13 6.00
N TYR A 31 -12.68 -4.99 5.87
CA TYR A 31 -13.22 -4.55 4.59
C TYR A 31 -12.13 -4.16 3.60
N LEU A 32 -11.08 -3.44 4.06
CA LEU A 32 -9.92 -3.10 3.24
C LEU A 32 -9.14 -4.33 2.76
N ALA A 33 -9.14 -5.42 3.53
CA ALA A 33 -8.43 -6.65 3.19
C ALA A 33 -9.14 -7.52 2.13
N ARG A 34 -10.28 -7.11 1.57
CA ARG A 34 -11.02 -7.85 0.53
C ARG A 34 -10.41 -7.69 -0.87
N GLU A 35 -10.75 -8.61 -1.78
CA GLU A 35 -10.23 -8.65 -3.16
C GLU A 35 -10.40 -7.36 -3.98
N PRO A 36 -11.54 -6.63 -3.93
CA PRO A 36 -11.65 -5.37 -4.65
C PRO A 36 -10.62 -4.32 -4.22
N LEU A 37 -10.08 -4.47 -3.00
CA LEU A 37 -9.08 -3.57 -2.43
C LEU A 37 -7.73 -4.30 -2.24
N TYR A 38 -7.20 -4.31 -1.02
CA TYR A 38 -5.83 -4.80 -0.76
C TYR A 38 -5.70 -6.33 -0.77
N GLY A 39 -6.81 -7.06 -0.71
CA GLY A 39 -6.79 -8.52 -0.89
C GLY A 39 -6.29 -8.95 -2.28
N LYS A 40 -6.46 -8.09 -3.31
CA LYS A 40 -5.98 -8.37 -4.68
C LYS A 40 -5.70 -7.10 -5.49
N ASN A 41 -6.73 -6.28 -5.80
CA ASN A 41 -6.64 -5.27 -6.86
C ASN A 41 -5.68 -4.13 -6.54
N MET A 42 -5.57 -3.72 -5.28
CA MET A 42 -4.67 -2.65 -4.83
C MET A 42 -3.24 -3.12 -4.56
N THR A 43 -2.96 -4.41 -4.71
CA THR A 43 -1.66 -5.04 -4.49
C THR A 43 -1.19 -5.76 -5.76
N TYR A 44 -1.04 -7.10 -5.71
CA TYR A 44 -0.55 -7.95 -6.81
C TYR A 44 -1.55 -8.09 -7.98
N GLY A 45 -2.77 -7.62 -7.83
CA GLY A 45 -3.81 -7.67 -8.88
C GLY A 45 -3.71 -6.50 -9.86
N LEU A 46 -4.78 -5.69 -9.93
CA LEU A 46 -4.94 -4.64 -10.94
C LEU A 46 -3.77 -3.65 -10.96
N VAL A 47 -3.35 -3.11 -9.80
CA VAL A 47 -2.32 -2.06 -9.74
C VAL A 47 -0.94 -2.57 -10.18
N ASP A 48 -0.57 -3.79 -9.82
CA ASP A 48 0.70 -4.37 -10.26
C ASP A 48 0.66 -4.86 -11.71
N VAL A 49 -0.52 -5.21 -12.25
CA VAL A 49 -0.67 -5.52 -13.68
C VAL A 49 -0.46 -4.26 -14.53
N VAL A 50 -1.06 -3.11 -14.20
CA VAL A 50 -0.75 -1.85 -14.90
C VAL A 50 0.69 -1.39 -14.66
N GLY A 51 1.28 -1.80 -13.53
CA GLY A 51 2.71 -1.64 -13.22
C GLY A 51 3.64 -2.54 -14.02
N GLN A 52 3.12 -3.37 -14.94
CA GLN A 52 3.89 -4.29 -15.80
C GLN A 52 4.68 -5.35 -15.03
N TYR A 53 4.20 -5.76 -13.84
CA TYR A 53 4.79 -6.89 -13.12
C TYR A 53 4.26 -8.23 -13.61
N PHE A 54 2.99 -8.29 -14.02
CA PHE A 54 2.30 -9.53 -14.31
C PHE A 54 1.62 -9.51 -15.67
N SER A 55 1.55 -10.68 -16.30
CA SER A 55 0.77 -10.94 -17.50
C SER A 55 -0.27 -12.02 -17.24
N GLY A 56 -1.33 -12.04 -18.04
CA GLY A 56 -2.33 -13.11 -18.01
C GLY A 56 -1.75 -14.42 -18.51
N GLY A 57 -2.27 -15.54 -17.99
CA GLY A 57 -1.84 -16.88 -18.34
C GLY A 57 -2.22 -17.35 -19.76
N TRP A 58 -3.06 -16.58 -20.47
CA TRP A 58 -3.48 -16.86 -21.85
C TRP A 58 -3.89 -15.57 -22.58
N ASP A 59 -3.85 -15.58 -23.90
CA ASP A 59 -4.01 -14.40 -24.76
C ASP A 59 -5.33 -13.63 -24.55
N GLN A 60 -6.41 -14.32 -24.21
CA GLN A 60 -7.74 -13.72 -23.99
C GLN A 60 -7.97 -13.26 -22.55
N HIS A 61 -6.98 -13.39 -21.66
CA HIS A 61 -7.15 -12.98 -20.28
C HIS A 61 -7.33 -11.47 -20.18
N TRP A 62 -8.34 -11.01 -19.41
CA TRP A 62 -8.69 -9.59 -19.27
C TRP A 62 -7.55 -8.68 -18.78
N SER A 63 -6.61 -9.24 -18.01
CA SER A 63 -5.43 -8.49 -17.55
C SER A 63 -4.54 -8.02 -18.70
N ASN A 64 -4.57 -8.69 -19.88
CA ASN A 64 -3.84 -8.25 -21.06
C ASN A 64 -4.45 -6.95 -21.63
N GLN A 65 -5.77 -6.76 -21.49
CA GLN A 65 -6.41 -5.48 -21.83
C GLN A 65 -6.05 -4.37 -20.82
N LEU A 66 -5.92 -4.74 -19.56
CA LEU A 66 -5.47 -3.84 -18.51
C LEU A 66 -4.02 -3.38 -18.73
N ARG A 67 -3.12 -4.29 -19.13
CA ARG A 67 -1.71 -3.98 -19.42
C ARG A 67 -1.50 -2.97 -20.53
N ILE A 68 -2.38 -2.94 -21.52
CA ILE A 68 -2.37 -1.94 -22.60
C ILE A 68 -3.25 -0.72 -22.29
N TYR A 69 -3.63 -0.55 -21.01
CA TYR A 69 -4.39 0.59 -20.51
C TYR A 69 -5.77 0.75 -21.14
N ASN A 70 -6.36 -0.34 -21.64
CA ASN A 70 -7.73 -0.35 -22.15
C ASN A 70 -8.75 -0.38 -21.01
N TYR A 71 -8.82 0.69 -20.22
CA TYR A 71 -9.67 0.83 -19.05
C TYR A 71 -11.17 0.79 -19.35
N LYS A 72 -11.56 0.95 -20.61
CA LYS A 72 -12.96 0.87 -21.06
C LYS A 72 -13.39 -0.54 -21.45
N HIS A 73 -12.48 -1.50 -21.45
CA HIS A 73 -12.82 -2.90 -21.74
C HIS A 73 -13.84 -3.42 -20.74
N MET A 74 -14.83 -4.18 -21.26
CA MET A 74 -16.00 -4.64 -20.49
C MET A 74 -15.66 -5.49 -19.24
N GLU A 75 -14.50 -6.13 -19.21
CA GLU A 75 -14.04 -6.93 -18.06
C GLU A 75 -13.08 -6.16 -17.14
N VAL A 76 -12.47 -5.06 -17.63
CA VAL A 76 -11.54 -4.22 -16.86
C VAL A 76 -12.29 -3.15 -16.09
N ARG A 77 -13.28 -2.52 -16.75
CA ARG A 77 -14.01 -1.38 -16.16
C ARG A 77 -14.66 -1.71 -14.82
N PRO A 78 -15.36 -2.85 -14.65
CA PRO A 78 -15.97 -3.20 -13.37
C PRO A 78 -14.96 -3.35 -12.22
N GLU A 79 -13.74 -3.84 -12.49
CA GLU A 79 -12.70 -3.99 -11.48
C GLU A 79 -12.18 -2.62 -11.00
N ILE A 80 -12.08 -1.64 -11.90
CA ILE A 80 -11.72 -0.25 -11.57
C ILE A 80 -12.84 0.42 -10.77
N ASP A 81 -14.09 0.29 -11.22
CA ASP A 81 -15.25 0.85 -10.56
C ASP A 81 -15.42 0.28 -9.13
N ALA A 82 -15.13 -1.01 -8.96
CA ALA A 82 -15.19 -1.67 -7.65
C ALA A 82 -14.17 -1.09 -6.65
N ILE A 83 -12.99 -0.63 -7.10
CA ILE A 83 -12.03 0.06 -6.22
C ILE A 83 -12.63 1.38 -5.72
N TRP A 84 -13.16 2.21 -6.61
CA TRP A 84 -13.78 3.49 -6.25
C TRP A 84 -14.92 3.29 -5.26
N GLU A 85 -15.89 2.45 -5.61
CA GLU A 85 -17.07 2.18 -4.79
C GLU A 85 -16.70 1.61 -3.42
N SER A 86 -15.77 0.65 -3.38
CA SER A 86 -15.33 0.03 -2.14
C SER A 86 -14.58 1.01 -1.24
N MET A 87 -13.71 1.87 -1.78
CA MET A 87 -13.02 2.89 -1.00
C MET A 87 -14.01 3.89 -0.38
N TYR A 88 -14.96 4.41 -1.16
CA TYR A 88 -15.97 5.33 -0.62
C TYR A 88 -16.92 4.67 0.37
N LYS A 89 -17.19 3.39 0.22
CA LYS A 89 -17.96 2.62 1.21
C LYS A 89 -17.17 2.48 2.53
N GLY A 90 -15.88 2.20 2.46
CA GLY A 90 -14.99 2.21 3.63
C GLY A 90 -14.94 3.57 4.32
N ILE A 91 -14.83 4.66 3.56
CA ILE A 91 -14.88 6.05 4.04
C ILE A 91 -16.21 6.32 4.74
N SER A 92 -17.32 5.83 4.20
CA SER A 92 -18.64 5.98 4.82
C SER A 92 -18.72 5.27 6.18
N TYR A 93 -18.14 4.08 6.33
CA TYR A 93 -18.08 3.39 7.62
C TYR A 93 -17.26 4.16 8.66
N VAL A 94 -16.11 4.68 8.24
CA VAL A 94 -15.27 5.52 9.11
C VAL A 94 -15.97 6.80 9.53
N ASN A 95 -16.64 7.49 8.61
CA ASN A 95 -17.37 8.72 8.92
C ASN A 95 -18.53 8.46 9.87
N ASN A 96 -19.27 7.36 9.69
CA ASN A 96 -20.33 6.94 10.63
C ASN A 96 -19.76 6.74 12.04
N MET A 97 -18.63 6.03 12.15
CA MET A 97 -17.96 5.81 13.44
C MET A 97 -17.51 7.14 14.07
N LEU A 98 -16.86 8.03 13.32
CA LEU A 98 -16.36 9.32 13.80
C LEU A 98 -17.51 10.24 14.26
N GLU A 99 -18.62 10.30 13.53
CA GLU A 99 -19.79 11.08 13.92
C GLU A 99 -20.46 10.57 15.19
N ASN A 100 -20.54 9.25 15.36
CA ASN A 100 -21.07 8.68 16.60
C ASN A 100 -20.12 8.90 17.77
N LEU A 101 -18.79 8.78 17.54
CA LEU A 101 -17.79 9.08 18.58
C LEU A 101 -17.88 10.53 19.07
N ALA A 102 -18.12 11.47 18.15
CA ALA A 102 -18.25 12.90 18.47
C ALA A 102 -19.50 13.26 19.31
N LYS A 103 -20.47 12.36 19.42
CA LYS A 103 -21.65 12.54 20.31
C LYS A 103 -21.32 12.31 21.79
N HIS A 104 -20.19 11.68 22.08
CA HIS A 104 -19.75 11.35 23.41
C HIS A 104 -18.70 12.32 23.92
N ASP A 105 -18.69 12.54 25.23
CA ASP A 105 -17.59 13.25 25.88
C ASP A 105 -16.29 12.46 25.74
N SER A 106 -15.18 13.16 25.49
CA SER A 106 -13.88 12.54 25.24
C SER A 106 -13.32 11.75 26.42
N THR A 107 -13.91 11.89 27.60
CA THR A 107 -13.55 11.15 28.82
C THR A 107 -14.37 9.87 29.00
N LYS A 108 -15.43 9.66 28.18
CA LYS A 108 -16.31 8.48 28.29
C LYS A 108 -15.55 7.17 28.06
N PHE A 109 -14.63 7.15 27.11
CA PHE A 109 -13.85 5.97 26.75
C PHE A 109 -12.36 6.22 26.97
N ALA A 110 -11.67 5.29 27.62
CA ALA A 110 -10.23 5.39 27.87
C ALA A 110 -9.41 5.55 26.55
N LEU A 111 -9.86 4.92 25.46
CA LEU A 111 -9.22 4.94 24.15
C LEU A 111 -9.89 5.90 23.15
N TYR A 112 -10.72 6.86 23.63
CA TYR A 112 -11.42 7.81 22.74
C TYR A 112 -10.51 8.46 21.70
N ASN A 113 -9.35 8.93 22.10
CA ASN A 113 -8.38 9.58 21.22
C ASN A 113 -7.76 8.59 20.22
N VAL A 114 -7.57 7.33 20.61
CA VAL A 114 -7.07 6.27 19.71
C VAL A 114 -8.12 5.94 18.65
N TYR A 115 -9.38 5.75 19.05
CA TYR A 115 -10.47 5.50 18.07
C TYR A 115 -10.62 6.66 17.09
N LYS A 116 -10.57 7.90 17.58
CA LYS A 116 -10.64 9.10 16.74
C LYS A 116 -9.45 9.17 15.76
N ALA A 117 -8.25 8.90 16.25
CA ALA A 117 -7.04 8.95 15.45
C ALA A 117 -7.01 7.87 14.36
N GLU A 118 -7.39 6.62 14.70
CA GLU A 118 -7.47 5.54 13.71
C GLU A 118 -8.52 5.86 12.64
N GLY A 119 -9.69 6.38 13.04
CA GLY A 119 -10.71 6.80 12.08
C GLY A 119 -10.21 7.91 11.14
N LEU A 120 -9.57 8.95 11.66
CA LEU A 120 -9.00 10.03 10.84
C LEU A 120 -7.89 9.53 9.93
N GLY A 121 -6.98 8.70 10.44
CA GLY A 121 -5.91 8.09 9.66
C GLY A 121 -6.42 7.20 8.53
N LEU A 122 -7.41 6.34 8.80
CA LEU A 122 -8.05 5.48 7.79
C LEU A 122 -8.81 6.31 6.75
N ARG A 123 -9.50 7.37 7.14
CA ARG A 123 -10.17 8.28 6.21
C ARG A 123 -9.19 8.98 5.28
N ALA A 124 -8.12 9.51 5.84
CA ALA A 124 -7.05 10.15 5.08
C ALA A 124 -6.38 9.17 4.11
N PHE A 125 -6.07 7.96 4.58
CA PHE A 125 -5.46 6.90 3.78
C PHE A 125 -6.33 6.52 2.57
N MET A 126 -7.60 6.21 2.78
CA MET A 126 -8.50 5.82 1.69
C MET A 126 -8.69 6.93 0.65
N HIS A 127 -8.81 8.20 1.08
CA HIS A 127 -8.86 9.33 0.15
C HIS A 127 -7.54 9.52 -0.58
N PHE A 128 -6.40 9.32 0.08
CA PHE A 128 -5.09 9.43 -0.57
C PHE A 128 -4.92 8.37 -1.67
N GLU A 129 -5.30 7.13 -1.41
CA GLU A 129 -5.22 6.06 -2.42
C GLU A 129 -6.19 6.31 -3.60
N LEU A 130 -7.39 6.82 -3.34
CA LEU A 130 -8.30 7.27 -4.40
C LEU A 130 -7.67 8.40 -5.23
N LEU A 131 -7.07 9.40 -4.57
CA LEU A 131 -6.42 10.52 -5.24
C LEU A 131 -5.28 10.06 -6.16
N ARG A 132 -4.46 9.12 -5.67
CA ARG A 132 -3.34 8.54 -6.44
C ARG A 132 -3.80 7.80 -7.70
N LEU A 133 -4.94 7.12 -7.67
CA LEU A 133 -5.43 6.34 -8.81
C LEU A 133 -6.29 7.16 -9.77
N PHE A 134 -7.17 8.01 -9.26
CA PHE A 134 -8.23 8.66 -10.04
C PHE A 134 -7.98 10.14 -10.35
N SER A 135 -6.81 10.68 -9.98
CA SER A 135 -6.40 12.05 -10.30
C SER A 135 -5.04 12.06 -10.98
N GLU A 136 -4.70 13.14 -11.65
CA GLU A 136 -3.34 13.34 -12.19
C GLU A 136 -2.32 13.48 -11.05
N SER A 137 -1.02 13.41 -11.36
CA SER A 137 0.02 13.73 -10.36
C SER A 137 0.03 15.23 -10.08
N ILE A 138 0.06 15.64 -8.80
CA ILE A 138 0.16 17.05 -8.41
C ILE A 138 1.45 17.70 -8.92
N ILE A 139 2.53 16.94 -9.08
CA ILE A 139 3.80 17.42 -9.63
C ILE A 139 3.65 17.76 -11.12
N GLN A 140 2.94 16.90 -11.87
CA GLN A 140 2.75 17.07 -13.31
C GLN A 140 1.67 18.11 -13.62
N ASN A 141 0.60 18.14 -12.83
CA ASN A 141 -0.50 19.08 -13.00
C ASN A 141 -1.05 19.56 -11.65
N PRO A 142 -0.48 20.62 -11.06
CA PRO A 142 -0.94 21.15 -9.76
C PRO A 142 -2.36 21.75 -9.80
N ASN A 143 -2.92 21.95 -10.98
CA ASN A 143 -4.30 22.45 -11.19
C ASN A 143 -5.29 21.33 -11.52
N ALA A 144 -4.87 20.06 -11.44
CA ALA A 144 -5.75 18.93 -11.71
C ALA A 144 -6.96 18.93 -10.77
N THR A 145 -8.03 18.32 -11.26
CA THR A 145 -9.17 17.96 -10.42
C THR A 145 -8.77 16.82 -9.50
N GLY A 146 -9.00 16.97 -8.20
CA GLY A 146 -8.82 15.94 -7.21
C GLY A 146 -10.05 15.02 -7.11
N ILE A 147 -10.41 14.68 -5.88
CA ILE A 147 -11.52 13.76 -5.59
C ILE A 147 -12.51 14.41 -4.61
N PRO A 148 -13.75 13.89 -4.51
CA PRO A 148 -14.68 14.28 -3.43
C PRO A 148 -14.14 13.85 -2.07
N TYR A 149 -13.62 14.77 -1.26
CA TYR A 149 -13.16 14.46 0.09
C TYR A 149 -14.34 14.46 1.06
N ARG A 150 -14.86 13.28 1.40
CA ARG A 150 -16.04 13.12 2.25
C ARG A 150 -15.65 13.09 3.72
N GLU A 151 -16.13 14.09 4.47
CA GLU A 151 -15.85 14.23 5.90
C GLU A 151 -17.02 13.81 6.80
N ASN A 152 -18.21 13.71 6.22
CA ASN A 152 -19.45 13.43 6.95
C ASN A 152 -20.13 12.15 6.44
N TYR A 153 -20.86 11.49 7.31
CA TYR A 153 -21.77 10.41 6.98
C TYR A 153 -23.11 10.99 6.48
N THR A 154 -23.19 11.22 5.18
CA THR A 154 -24.34 11.90 4.55
C THR A 154 -24.58 11.39 3.14
N TYR A 155 -25.84 11.48 2.70
CA TYR A 155 -26.24 11.21 1.30
C TYR A 155 -26.02 12.43 0.38
N GLN A 156 -25.64 13.59 0.93
CA GLN A 156 -25.39 14.76 0.11
C GLN A 156 -24.16 14.58 -0.77
N VAL A 157 -24.29 15.07 -2.00
CA VAL A 157 -23.19 15.01 -2.98
C VAL A 157 -22.06 15.92 -2.53
N THR A 158 -20.86 15.38 -2.41
CA THR A 158 -19.65 16.14 -2.14
C THR A 158 -19.00 16.54 -3.46
N PRO A 159 -18.70 17.82 -3.71
CA PRO A 159 -18.06 18.25 -4.95
C PRO A 159 -16.63 17.67 -5.08
N PHE A 160 -16.14 17.65 -6.32
CA PHE A 160 -14.73 17.38 -6.56
C PHE A 160 -13.90 18.58 -6.10
N ASP A 161 -12.91 18.32 -5.27
CA ASP A 161 -11.94 19.33 -4.85
C ASP A 161 -10.86 19.54 -5.93
N PRO A 162 -10.20 20.70 -5.99
CA PRO A 162 -8.88 20.79 -6.62
C PRO A 162 -7.90 19.83 -5.96
N ILE A 163 -6.94 19.29 -6.73
CA ILE A 163 -5.98 18.30 -6.22
C ILE A 163 -5.22 18.82 -4.99
N SER A 164 -4.82 20.08 -4.99
CA SER A 164 -4.12 20.70 -3.85
C SER A 164 -4.97 20.71 -2.58
N VAL A 165 -6.27 20.99 -2.71
CA VAL A 165 -7.22 20.97 -1.57
C VAL A 165 -7.41 19.55 -1.07
N SER A 166 -7.46 18.54 -1.96
CA SER A 166 -7.53 17.14 -1.56
C SER A 166 -6.30 16.74 -0.72
N TYR A 167 -5.08 17.11 -1.15
CA TYR A 167 -3.87 16.89 -0.37
C TYR A 167 -3.89 17.61 0.99
N ASP A 168 -4.37 18.85 1.05
CA ASP A 168 -4.41 19.61 2.30
C ASP A 168 -5.36 18.96 3.32
N LYS A 169 -6.51 18.44 2.88
CA LYS A 169 -7.46 17.71 3.73
C LYS A 169 -6.87 16.36 4.19
N ILE A 170 -6.21 15.62 3.32
CA ILE A 170 -5.50 14.37 3.66
C ILE A 170 -4.44 14.63 4.73
N ILE A 171 -3.59 15.63 4.52
CA ILE A 171 -2.52 15.99 5.46
C ILE A 171 -3.09 16.47 6.80
N ARG A 172 -4.17 17.24 6.79
CA ARG A 172 -4.86 17.70 8.00
C ARG A 172 -5.31 16.51 8.86
N ASP A 173 -5.99 15.54 8.25
CA ASP A 173 -6.51 14.38 8.98
C ASP A 173 -5.39 13.49 9.53
N PHE A 174 -4.32 13.26 8.75
CA PHE A 174 -3.14 12.55 9.26
C PHE A 174 -2.42 13.29 10.37
N LYS A 175 -2.26 14.62 10.29
CA LYS A 175 -1.64 15.41 11.36
C LYS A 175 -2.44 15.41 12.64
N GLU A 176 -3.76 15.45 12.54
CA GLU A 176 -4.61 15.33 13.74
C GLU A 176 -4.54 13.91 14.32
N ALA A 177 -4.48 12.87 13.50
CA ALA A 177 -4.25 11.51 13.95
C ALA A 177 -2.89 11.37 14.65
N GLU A 178 -1.79 11.91 14.07
CA GLU A 178 -0.46 11.95 14.69
C GLU A 178 -0.51 12.64 16.06
N ARG A 179 -1.15 13.81 16.14
CA ARG A 179 -1.26 14.58 17.40
C ARG A 179 -1.97 13.79 18.49
N LEU A 180 -3.09 13.14 18.15
CA LEU A 180 -3.88 12.37 19.11
C LEU A 180 -3.13 11.13 19.60
N LEU A 181 -2.50 10.38 18.71
CA LEU A 181 -1.72 9.19 19.04
C LEU A 181 -0.50 9.54 19.90
N THR A 182 0.22 10.61 19.54
CA THR A 182 1.37 11.09 20.32
C THR A 182 0.95 11.51 21.75
N ALA A 183 -0.15 12.24 21.89
CA ALA A 183 -0.65 12.70 23.20
C ALA A 183 -1.17 11.55 24.07
N HIS A 184 -1.61 10.44 23.45
CA HIS A 184 -2.09 9.27 24.16
C HIS A 184 -0.97 8.34 24.63
N GLY A 185 0.28 8.52 24.13
CA GLY A 185 1.40 7.61 24.39
C GLY A 185 1.19 6.28 23.66
N GLU A 186 1.30 6.31 22.33
CA GLU A 186 0.99 5.17 21.45
C GLU A 186 1.59 3.84 21.93
N TYR A 187 0.76 2.82 22.05
CA TYR A 187 1.16 1.46 22.42
C TYR A 187 1.68 0.72 21.20
N PHE A 188 2.99 0.68 21.03
CA PHE A 188 3.61 -0.06 19.93
C PHE A 188 4.63 -1.10 20.39
N ASP A 189 4.78 -1.33 21.66
CA ASP A 189 5.70 -2.35 22.15
C ASP A 189 5.13 -3.75 21.89
N ARG A 190 5.67 -4.43 20.88
CA ARG A 190 5.33 -5.82 20.53
C ARG A 190 5.78 -6.82 21.59
N THR A 191 6.66 -6.41 22.50
CA THR A 191 7.18 -7.27 23.56
C THR A 191 6.34 -7.20 24.82
N ASP A 192 5.35 -6.31 24.88
CA ASP A 192 4.44 -6.22 26.02
C ASP A 192 3.42 -7.38 25.99
N GLU A 193 3.79 -8.48 26.65
CA GLU A 193 2.92 -9.64 26.83
C GLU A 193 1.63 -9.33 27.64
N ASN A 194 1.60 -8.18 28.32
CA ASN A 194 0.44 -7.72 29.08
C ASN A 194 -0.49 -6.82 28.27
N ALA A 195 -0.08 -6.39 27.07
CA ALA A 195 -0.97 -5.66 26.17
C ALA A 195 -2.13 -6.55 25.77
N GLY A 196 -3.35 -6.13 26.07
CA GLY A 196 -4.59 -6.85 25.77
C GLY A 196 -5.59 -5.97 25.03
N GLY A 197 -6.63 -6.60 24.48
CA GLY A 197 -7.71 -5.90 23.80
C GLY A 197 -7.24 -5.13 22.57
N PHE A 198 -7.81 -3.97 22.36
CA PHE A 198 -7.59 -3.13 21.17
C PHE A 198 -6.15 -2.58 21.02
N VAL A 199 -5.40 -2.52 22.11
CA VAL A 199 -4.01 -2.04 22.08
C VAL A 199 -2.97 -3.14 21.79
N LYS A 200 -3.42 -4.37 21.61
CA LYS A 200 -2.58 -5.48 21.18
C LYS A 200 -2.32 -5.44 19.68
N ASP A 201 -1.18 -5.99 19.23
CA ASP A 201 -0.84 -6.15 17.81
C ASP A 201 -0.98 -4.85 16.98
N ARG A 202 -0.51 -3.73 17.55
CA ARG A 202 -0.64 -2.39 16.93
C ARG A 202 -0.11 -2.29 15.50
N VAL A 203 0.67 -3.24 15.04
CA VAL A 203 1.14 -3.32 13.65
C VAL A 203 0.01 -3.52 12.64
N ILE A 204 -1.12 -4.10 13.06
CA ILE A 204 -2.30 -4.26 12.19
C ILE A 204 -3.32 -3.11 12.34
N HIS A 205 -2.97 -2.08 13.07
CA HIS A 205 -3.76 -0.88 13.29
C HIS A 205 -3.11 0.34 12.66
N MET A 206 -3.89 1.39 12.42
CA MET A 206 -3.39 2.73 12.05
C MET A 206 -2.69 3.36 13.26
N ASN A 207 -1.49 2.86 13.57
CA ASN A 207 -0.67 3.29 14.68
C ASN A 207 0.08 4.60 14.38
N LEU A 208 0.77 5.18 15.38
CA LEU A 208 1.52 6.44 15.23
C LEU A 208 2.54 6.37 14.08
N TYR A 209 3.29 5.29 14.01
CA TYR A 209 4.34 5.13 12.99
C TYR A 209 3.76 4.89 11.59
N ALA A 210 2.60 4.25 11.49
CA ALA A 210 1.83 4.13 10.25
C ALA A 210 1.43 5.51 9.72
N VAL A 211 0.89 6.37 10.60
CA VAL A 211 0.52 7.75 10.24
C VAL A 211 1.75 8.55 9.80
N GLN A 212 2.88 8.44 10.51
CA GLN A 212 4.12 9.13 10.17
C GLN A 212 4.72 8.63 8.84
N ALA A 213 4.73 7.31 8.60
CA ALA A 213 5.17 6.73 7.34
C ALA A 213 4.27 7.14 6.16
N LEU A 214 2.96 7.19 6.36
CA LEU A 214 2.02 7.66 5.35
C LEU A 214 2.16 9.17 5.09
N LEU A 215 2.44 9.98 6.11
CA LEU A 215 2.80 11.39 5.90
C LEU A 215 4.09 11.53 5.08
N ALA A 216 5.11 10.68 5.33
CA ALA A 216 6.30 10.65 4.48
C ALA A 216 5.96 10.36 3.01
N ARG A 217 5.11 9.36 2.75
CA ARG A 217 4.63 9.01 1.40
C ARG A 217 3.84 10.17 0.77
N VAL A 218 2.92 10.79 1.50
CA VAL A 218 2.09 11.93 1.00
C VAL A 218 2.97 13.12 0.62
N TYR A 219 3.93 13.50 1.46
CA TYR A 219 4.84 14.61 1.17
C TYR A 219 5.79 14.29 0.04
N TRP A 220 6.26 13.04 -0.08
CA TRP A 220 7.03 12.58 -1.23
C TRP A 220 6.23 12.72 -2.52
N GLU A 221 4.98 12.28 -2.55
CA GLU A 221 4.07 12.43 -3.70
C GLU A 221 3.84 13.91 -4.08
N LYS A 222 3.80 14.82 -3.08
CA LYS A 222 3.72 16.27 -3.30
C LYS A 222 5.01 16.88 -3.82
N GLY A 223 6.13 16.16 -3.81
CA GLY A 223 7.47 16.68 -4.12
C GLY A 223 8.14 17.47 -3.00
N ASP A 224 7.57 17.49 -1.80
CA ASP A 224 8.18 18.07 -0.60
C ASP A 224 9.10 17.02 0.07
N LEU A 225 10.27 16.82 -0.55
CA LEU A 225 11.22 15.78 -0.13
C LEU A 225 11.81 16.06 1.27
N GLU A 226 11.95 17.31 1.68
CA GLU A 226 12.46 17.64 3.01
C GLU A 226 11.50 17.20 4.10
N THR A 227 10.22 17.54 3.97
CA THR A 227 9.19 17.13 4.93
C THR A 227 9.01 15.62 4.89
N ALA A 228 9.04 15.00 3.71
CA ALA A 228 8.95 13.55 3.53
C ALA A 228 10.10 12.84 4.28
N LYS A 229 11.36 13.28 4.10
CA LYS A 229 12.52 12.75 4.83
C LYS A 229 12.34 12.92 6.34
N ASN A 230 11.88 14.08 6.81
CA ASN A 230 11.72 14.33 8.24
C ASN A 230 10.70 13.38 8.88
N TYR A 231 9.61 13.07 8.19
CA TYR A 231 8.65 12.06 8.63
C TYR A 231 9.19 10.63 8.54
N ALA A 232 9.90 10.30 7.47
CA ALA A 232 10.54 8.99 7.31
C ALA A 232 11.56 8.73 8.44
N MET A 233 12.37 9.73 8.82
CA MET A 233 13.35 9.59 9.89
C MET A 233 12.72 9.34 11.25
N LYS A 234 11.54 9.89 11.57
CA LYS A 234 10.83 9.57 12.82
C LYS A 234 10.58 8.07 12.99
N VAL A 235 10.36 7.37 11.89
CA VAL A 235 10.11 5.92 11.89
C VAL A 235 11.40 5.12 11.79
N ILE A 236 12.34 5.54 10.94
CA ILE A 236 13.65 4.88 10.78
C ILE A 236 14.44 4.88 12.08
N ASP A 237 14.38 5.98 12.85
CA ASP A 237 15.09 6.12 14.14
C ASP A 237 14.39 5.38 15.29
N CYS A 238 13.20 4.80 15.02
CA CYS A 238 12.46 4.04 16.01
C CYS A 238 13.08 2.64 16.17
N PRO A 239 13.41 2.20 17.40
CA PRO A 239 14.07 0.90 17.62
C PRO A 239 13.21 -0.32 17.33
N PHE A 240 11.91 -0.14 17.13
CA PHE A 240 10.98 -1.24 16.82
C PHE A 240 11.10 -1.74 15.38
N PHE A 241 11.66 -0.93 14.47
CA PHE A 241 11.76 -1.26 13.05
C PHE A 241 13.19 -1.53 12.65
N LEU A 242 13.42 -2.68 12.05
CA LEU A 242 14.73 -3.12 11.57
C LEU A 242 14.58 -3.77 10.21
N MET A 243 15.59 -3.63 9.37
CA MET A 243 15.64 -4.38 8.11
C MET A 243 15.81 -5.87 8.40
N GLU A 244 14.97 -6.69 7.78
CA GLU A 244 15.18 -8.13 7.76
C GLU A 244 16.29 -8.48 6.78
N ASP A 245 17.12 -9.41 7.16
CA ASP A 245 18.24 -9.89 6.34
C ASP A 245 17.98 -11.32 5.81
N LYS A 246 18.97 -11.88 5.13
CA LYS A 246 18.90 -13.20 4.52
C LYS A 246 18.59 -14.35 5.52
N THR A 247 18.79 -14.14 6.82
CA THR A 247 18.54 -15.17 7.84
C THR A 247 17.06 -15.25 8.20
N ASN A 248 16.34 -14.14 8.01
CA ASN A 248 14.91 -14.00 8.32
C ASN A 248 14.06 -13.63 7.09
N VAL A 249 14.56 -13.94 5.88
CA VAL A 249 13.87 -13.57 4.63
C VAL A 249 12.43 -14.08 4.55
N GLU A 250 12.11 -15.15 5.25
CA GLU A 250 10.75 -15.69 5.31
C GLU A 250 9.77 -14.77 6.05
N ASP A 251 10.28 -13.83 6.84
CA ASP A 251 9.49 -12.85 7.57
C ASP A 251 8.95 -11.72 6.67
N ILE A 252 9.47 -11.58 5.45
CA ILE A 252 9.02 -10.62 4.44
C ILE A 252 8.37 -11.27 3.22
N MET A 253 7.97 -12.53 3.35
CA MET A 253 7.31 -13.31 2.30
C MET A 253 6.22 -14.20 2.91
N ASN A 254 5.64 -15.10 2.14
CA ASN A 254 4.61 -16.04 2.58
C ASN A 254 3.28 -15.41 3.00
N GLY A 255 2.98 -14.17 2.57
CA GLY A 255 1.76 -13.48 2.96
C GLY A 255 1.65 -13.24 4.47
N VAL A 256 2.79 -12.96 5.12
CA VAL A 256 2.86 -12.62 6.54
C VAL A 256 3.18 -11.15 6.75
N ILE A 257 2.77 -10.65 7.90
CA ILE A 257 3.16 -9.33 8.42
C ILE A 257 4.49 -9.51 9.13
N SER A 258 5.54 -8.83 8.64
CA SER A 258 6.87 -8.90 9.23
C SER A 258 6.89 -8.27 10.61
N ASP A 259 7.57 -8.92 11.55
CA ASP A 259 7.71 -8.39 12.91
C ASP A 259 8.66 -7.20 13.02
N LYS A 260 9.49 -6.95 12.00
CA LYS A 260 10.50 -5.88 12.03
C LYS A 260 10.33 -4.84 10.94
N GLU A 261 10.02 -5.27 9.71
CA GLU A 261 9.94 -4.34 8.58
C GLU A 261 8.56 -3.73 8.38
N THR A 262 7.47 -4.42 8.78
CA THR A 262 6.13 -3.91 8.59
C THR A 262 5.82 -2.83 9.62
N ILE A 263 5.52 -1.63 9.14
CA ILE A 263 5.10 -0.49 9.94
C ILE A 263 3.59 -0.56 10.16
N TRP A 264 2.87 -0.93 9.09
CA TRP A 264 1.44 -1.17 9.12
C TRP A 264 1.08 -2.28 8.14
N GLY A 265 0.23 -3.19 8.60
CA GLY A 265 -0.33 -4.28 7.81
C GLY A 265 -1.84 -4.42 8.03
N LEU A 266 -2.49 -5.21 7.19
CA LEU A 266 -3.88 -5.64 7.36
C LEU A 266 -3.88 -7.13 7.66
N TYR A 267 -4.43 -7.51 8.82
CA TYR A 267 -4.65 -8.92 9.13
C TYR A 267 -5.70 -9.52 8.18
N SER A 268 -5.40 -10.68 7.61
CA SER A 268 -6.33 -11.41 6.75
C SER A 268 -5.99 -12.90 6.70
N GLU A 269 -6.91 -13.73 7.13
CA GLU A 269 -6.81 -15.19 6.97
C GLU A 269 -7.13 -15.64 5.54
N GLU A 270 -7.87 -14.82 4.78
CA GLU A 270 -8.25 -15.12 3.41
C GLU A 270 -7.17 -14.74 2.38
N PHE A 271 -6.28 -13.82 2.72
CA PHE A 271 -5.24 -13.37 1.80
C PHE A 271 -4.38 -14.53 1.23
N PRO A 272 -3.97 -15.53 2.02
CA PRO A 272 -3.29 -16.71 1.47
C PRO A 272 -4.13 -17.53 0.47
N ASN A 273 -5.46 -17.51 0.57
CA ASN A 273 -6.34 -18.16 -0.42
C ASN A 273 -6.34 -17.36 -1.72
N TYR A 274 -6.54 -16.05 -1.64
CA TYR A 274 -6.56 -15.17 -2.82
C TYR A 274 -5.25 -15.25 -3.60
N THR A 275 -4.10 -15.16 -2.92
CA THR A 275 -2.79 -15.24 -3.57
C THR A 275 -2.50 -16.62 -4.17
N ARG A 276 -2.91 -17.71 -3.50
CA ARG A 276 -2.80 -19.06 -4.04
C ARG A 276 -3.59 -19.20 -5.33
N ASP A 277 -4.84 -18.74 -5.36
CA ASP A 277 -5.75 -18.95 -6.48
C ASP A 277 -5.32 -18.14 -7.71
N VAL A 278 -4.72 -16.98 -7.52
CA VAL A 278 -4.28 -16.09 -8.61
C VAL A 278 -2.85 -16.39 -9.06
N LEU A 279 -1.91 -16.61 -8.12
CA LEU A 279 -0.48 -16.69 -8.42
C LEU A 279 0.07 -18.12 -8.43
N TYR A 280 -0.58 -19.08 -7.77
CA TYR A 280 0.01 -20.40 -7.53
C TYR A 280 -0.75 -21.58 -8.15
N SER A 281 -2.08 -21.55 -8.19
CA SER A 281 -2.87 -22.70 -8.67
C SER A 281 -2.55 -23.02 -10.14
N SER A 282 -2.80 -24.26 -10.57
CA SER A 282 -2.60 -24.72 -11.96
C SER A 282 -3.44 -23.93 -12.98
N GLY A 283 -4.48 -23.22 -12.50
CA GLY A 283 -5.26 -22.26 -13.27
C GLY A 283 -4.94 -20.81 -12.92
N GLY A 284 -3.78 -20.56 -12.30
CA GLY A 284 -3.35 -19.22 -11.86
C GLY A 284 -3.43 -18.21 -12.99
N SER A 285 -3.98 -17.03 -12.65
CA SER A 285 -4.34 -16.00 -13.63
C SER A 285 -3.16 -15.12 -14.01
N TYR A 286 -2.15 -15.02 -13.15
CA TYR A 286 -1.03 -14.12 -13.33
C TYR A 286 0.30 -14.85 -13.31
N TYR A 287 1.15 -14.51 -14.30
CA TYR A 287 2.55 -14.87 -14.33
C TYR A 287 3.39 -13.60 -14.24
N TYR A 288 4.52 -13.67 -13.55
CA TYR A 288 5.47 -12.56 -13.54
C TYR A 288 5.99 -12.35 -14.96
N ASP A 289 5.94 -11.11 -15.44
CA ASP A 289 6.44 -10.78 -16.76
C ASP A 289 7.97 -10.76 -16.76
N PRO A 290 8.62 -11.63 -17.51
CA PRO A 290 10.08 -11.67 -17.56
C PRO A 290 10.70 -10.53 -18.36
N LYS A 291 9.90 -9.63 -18.97
CA LYS A 291 10.42 -8.54 -19.80
C LYS A 291 10.19 -7.16 -19.16
N PRO A 292 11.15 -6.22 -19.26
CA PRO A 292 12.53 -6.49 -19.66
C PRO A 292 13.09 -7.63 -18.80
N ASP A 293 14.10 -8.34 -19.30
CA ASP A 293 14.57 -9.57 -18.67
C ASP A 293 14.71 -9.36 -17.15
N TYR A 294 13.92 -10.11 -16.38
CA TYR A 294 13.91 -9.98 -14.91
C TYR A 294 15.28 -10.26 -14.30
N ARG A 295 16.12 -11.07 -14.97
CA ARG A 295 17.50 -11.29 -14.58
C ARG A 295 18.26 -9.98 -14.63
N ASP A 296 18.10 -9.21 -15.69
CA ASP A 296 18.74 -7.89 -15.80
C ASP A 296 18.31 -6.97 -14.67
N ILE A 297 17.03 -6.99 -14.27
CA ILE A 297 16.53 -6.18 -13.15
C ILE A 297 17.21 -6.59 -11.84
N TYR A 298 17.35 -7.90 -11.57
CA TYR A 298 17.93 -8.41 -10.33
C TYR A 298 19.45 -8.62 -10.39
N GLU A 299 20.04 -8.68 -11.56
CA GLU A 299 21.48 -8.92 -11.78
C GLU A 299 22.26 -7.67 -12.22
N VAL A 300 21.58 -6.62 -12.70
CA VAL A 300 22.23 -5.36 -13.09
C VAL A 300 22.78 -4.62 -11.86
N ASP A 301 24.00 -4.17 -11.93
CA ASP A 301 24.76 -3.47 -10.90
C ASP A 301 25.30 -4.37 -9.74
N GLN A 302 25.62 -5.65 -10.01
CA GLN A 302 25.77 -6.62 -8.94
C GLN A 302 27.21 -6.95 -8.58
N ASP A 303 27.58 -6.47 -7.42
CA ASP A 303 28.50 -7.18 -6.53
C ASP A 303 27.66 -7.83 -5.42
N GLY A 304 27.44 -9.13 -5.45
CA GLY A 304 26.67 -9.86 -4.45
C GLY A 304 25.60 -10.75 -5.05
N PHE A 305 24.79 -11.35 -4.20
CA PHE A 305 23.70 -12.22 -4.58
C PHE A 305 22.37 -11.66 -4.06
N ASP A 306 21.52 -11.16 -4.96
CA ASP A 306 20.19 -10.68 -4.61
C ASP A 306 19.27 -11.86 -4.35
N TYR A 307 19.09 -12.23 -3.08
CA TYR A 307 18.29 -13.38 -2.72
C TYR A 307 16.78 -13.21 -2.97
N ARG A 308 16.30 -11.99 -3.25
CA ARG A 308 14.91 -11.76 -3.66
C ARG A 308 14.56 -12.58 -4.89
N LEU A 309 15.51 -12.66 -5.87
CA LEU A 309 15.31 -13.46 -7.07
C LEU A 309 15.05 -14.93 -6.73
N ASP A 310 15.88 -15.53 -5.89
CA ASP A 310 15.77 -16.95 -5.51
C ASP A 310 14.59 -17.21 -4.55
N LYS A 311 14.30 -16.26 -3.66
CA LYS A 311 13.30 -16.47 -2.60
C LYS A 311 11.89 -16.07 -3.01
N TRP A 312 11.75 -15.03 -3.82
CA TRP A 312 10.44 -14.48 -4.18
C TRP A 312 9.90 -15.02 -5.51
N PHE A 313 10.70 -15.74 -6.29
CA PHE A 313 10.28 -16.27 -7.57
C PHE A 313 10.54 -17.77 -7.67
N GLN A 314 9.74 -18.42 -8.50
CA GLN A 314 9.87 -19.83 -8.88
C GLN A 314 9.82 -19.94 -10.41
N THR A 315 10.85 -20.59 -10.98
CA THR A 315 10.84 -20.95 -12.40
C THR A 315 9.82 -22.07 -12.64
N LEU A 316 8.99 -21.93 -13.64
CA LEU A 316 8.05 -22.95 -14.10
C LEU A 316 8.68 -23.66 -15.30
N SER A 317 8.86 -24.98 -15.19
CA SER A 317 9.44 -25.82 -16.24
C SER A 317 8.40 -26.43 -17.19
N ASP A 318 7.11 -26.15 -16.99
CA ASP A 318 6.04 -26.76 -17.75
C ASP A 318 5.70 -25.99 -19.01
N HIS A 319 5.69 -26.71 -20.16
CA HIS A 319 5.26 -26.29 -21.49
C HIS A 319 6.24 -25.47 -22.34
N GLY A 320 7.55 -25.57 -22.13
CA GLY A 320 8.57 -25.07 -23.08
C GLY A 320 8.76 -23.54 -23.14
N ALA A 321 8.03 -22.78 -22.33
CA ALA A 321 8.30 -21.40 -22.03
C ALA A 321 8.77 -21.29 -20.57
N GLU A 322 9.90 -20.65 -20.34
CA GLU A 322 10.37 -20.34 -18.98
C GLU A 322 9.45 -19.26 -18.40
N GLY A 323 8.39 -19.67 -17.71
CA GLY A 323 7.53 -18.78 -16.92
C GLY A 323 8.10 -18.57 -15.54
N LEU A 324 7.89 -17.40 -14.97
CA LEU A 324 8.17 -17.11 -13.57
C LEU A 324 6.88 -16.91 -12.79
N ARG A 325 6.86 -17.52 -11.62
CA ARG A 325 5.79 -17.35 -10.64
C ARG A 325 6.29 -16.50 -9.49
N CYS A 326 5.56 -15.45 -9.12
CA CYS A 326 5.86 -14.69 -7.91
C CYS A 326 5.34 -15.44 -6.68
N MET A 327 6.24 -15.72 -5.76
CA MET A 327 5.97 -16.45 -4.52
C MET A 327 6.03 -15.58 -3.27
N LYS A 328 6.34 -14.28 -3.42
CA LYS A 328 6.54 -13.36 -2.29
C LYS A 328 5.36 -13.34 -1.32
N VAL A 329 4.14 -13.31 -1.84
CA VAL A 329 2.91 -13.23 -1.05
C VAL A 329 2.13 -14.55 -0.98
N VAL A 330 2.66 -15.61 -1.58
CA VAL A 330 2.05 -16.95 -1.54
C VAL A 330 2.48 -17.67 -0.28
N ASP A 331 1.52 -18.12 0.53
CA ASP A 331 1.81 -18.93 1.73
C ASP A 331 2.30 -20.31 1.34
N ARG A 332 3.61 -20.49 1.37
CA ARG A 332 4.28 -21.76 1.02
C ARG A 332 3.94 -22.91 1.96
N PHE A 333 3.65 -22.62 3.22
CA PHE A 333 3.23 -23.64 4.18
C PHE A 333 1.86 -24.20 3.79
N LYS A 334 0.91 -23.30 3.44
CA LYS A 334 -0.43 -23.70 3.04
C LYS A 334 -0.45 -24.46 1.72
N VAL A 335 0.30 -24.01 0.70
CA VAL A 335 0.36 -24.70 -0.60
C VAL A 335 1.12 -26.03 -0.56
N ARG A 336 2.03 -26.20 0.38
CA ARG A 336 2.77 -27.46 0.60
C ARG A 336 2.16 -28.34 1.68
N LEU A 337 1.01 -27.96 2.23
CA LEU A 337 0.33 -28.65 3.34
C LEU A 337 1.24 -28.82 4.57
N LEU A 338 2.10 -27.84 4.84
CA LEU A 338 2.97 -27.81 6.00
C LEU A 338 2.32 -27.00 7.12
N THR A 339 2.68 -27.32 8.36
CA THR A 339 2.23 -26.52 9.52
C THR A 339 3.01 -25.23 9.59
N ARG A 340 2.30 -24.10 9.55
CA ARG A 340 2.89 -22.78 9.75
C ARG A 340 3.24 -22.57 11.22
N PRO A 341 4.38 -21.95 11.55
CA PRO A 341 4.62 -21.45 12.89
C PRO A 341 3.51 -20.48 13.30
N VAL A 342 2.88 -20.73 14.45
CA VAL A 342 1.68 -19.99 14.92
C VAL A 342 1.98 -18.51 15.30
N THR A 343 3.26 -18.13 15.33
CA THR A 343 3.73 -16.83 15.83
C THR A 343 3.60 -15.67 14.84
N LYS A 344 3.28 -15.94 13.56
CA LYS A 344 3.25 -14.91 12.53
C LYS A 344 1.81 -14.57 12.11
N LEU A 345 1.48 -13.30 12.10
CA LEU A 345 0.19 -12.81 11.59
C LEU A 345 0.13 -12.96 10.07
N SER A 346 -0.92 -13.60 9.58
CA SER A 346 -1.22 -13.64 8.16
C SER A 346 -1.79 -12.30 7.70
N GLY A 347 -1.36 -11.81 6.54
CA GLY A 347 -1.94 -10.56 6.04
C GLY A 347 -1.12 -9.85 4.99
N ILE A 348 -1.45 -8.59 4.82
CA ILE A 348 -1.01 -7.71 3.74
C ILE A 348 -0.10 -6.64 4.33
N ASN A 349 1.09 -6.48 3.77
CA ASN A 349 1.97 -5.38 4.13
C ASN A 349 1.52 -4.10 3.42
N MET A 350 1.11 -3.10 4.17
CA MET A 350 0.60 -1.83 3.65
C MET A 350 1.69 -0.77 3.47
N ILE A 351 2.62 -0.75 4.41
CA ILE A 351 3.83 0.06 4.34
C ILE A 351 4.94 -0.60 5.13
N ARG A 352 6.13 -0.69 4.52
CA ARG A 352 7.32 -1.30 5.11
C ARG A 352 8.49 -0.33 5.16
N LEU A 353 9.42 -0.63 6.04
CA LEU A 353 10.62 0.16 6.30
C LEU A 353 11.47 0.50 5.04
N PRO A 354 11.66 -0.41 4.05
CA PRO A 354 12.41 -0.11 2.82
C PRO A 354 11.93 1.14 2.09
N GLU A 355 10.62 1.37 2.04
CA GLU A 355 10.06 2.54 1.36
C GLU A 355 10.57 3.85 1.94
N LEU A 356 10.69 3.92 3.27
CA LEU A 356 11.20 5.10 3.95
C LEU A 356 12.69 5.33 3.68
N TYR A 357 13.48 4.28 3.61
CA TYR A 357 14.89 4.38 3.22
C TYR A 357 15.04 4.93 1.80
N TYR A 358 14.19 4.54 0.86
CA TYR A 358 14.20 5.09 -0.49
C TYR A 358 13.84 6.57 -0.54
N ILE A 359 12.88 7.02 0.27
CA ILE A 359 12.50 8.44 0.37
C ILE A 359 13.70 9.26 0.88
N VAL A 360 14.38 8.77 1.91
CA VAL A 360 15.54 9.47 2.48
C VAL A 360 16.73 9.45 1.52
N ALA A 361 16.99 8.32 0.85
CA ALA A 361 18.04 8.23 -0.16
C ALA A 361 17.81 9.22 -1.31
N GLU A 362 16.57 9.35 -1.77
CA GLU A 362 16.21 10.29 -2.83
C GLU A 362 16.36 11.76 -2.39
N TYR A 363 15.97 12.10 -1.16
CA TYR A 363 16.21 13.44 -0.63
C TYR A 363 17.69 13.81 -0.72
N TYR A 364 18.58 12.93 -0.25
CA TYR A 364 20.02 13.18 -0.30
C TYR A 364 20.60 13.20 -1.72
N LEU A 365 20.04 12.38 -2.62
CA LEU A 365 20.40 12.43 -4.04
C LEU A 365 20.09 13.78 -4.68
N VAL A 366 18.90 14.32 -4.39
CA VAL A 366 18.48 15.64 -4.91
C VAL A 366 19.26 16.78 -4.27
N ALA A 367 19.69 16.60 -3.01
CA ALA A 367 20.58 17.53 -2.30
C ALA A 367 22.07 17.40 -2.70
N ASP A 368 22.38 16.63 -3.74
CA ASP A 368 23.74 16.36 -4.26
C ASP A 368 24.69 15.76 -3.20
N ASN A 369 24.13 15.00 -2.27
CA ASN A 369 24.89 14.27 -1.24
C ASN A 369 24.89 12.77 -1.53
N MET A 370 25.78 12.34 -2.43
CA MET A 370 25.85 10.96 -2.91
C MET A 370 26.22 9.96 -1.81
N GLU A 371 27.05 10.36 -0.85
CA GLU A 371 27.46 9.49 0.26
C GLU A 371 26.27 9.15 1.15
N MET A 372 25.50 10.16 1.52
CA MET A 372 24.30 9.94 2.32
C MET A 372 23.22 9.20 1.53
N ALA A 373 23.02 9.51 0.24
CA ALA A 373 22.09 8.80 -0.61
C ALA A 373 22.44 7.30 -0.67
N ALA A 374 23.70 6.96 -0.89
CA ALA A 374 24.20 5.59 -0.85
C ALA A 374 24.02 4.95 0.53
N SER A 375 24.32 5.67 1.59
CA SER A 375 24.23 5.15 2.97
C SER A 375 22.82 4.66 3.30
N TYR A 376 21.77 5.39 2.88
CA TYR A 376 20.38 4.98 3.10
C TYR A 376 19.94 3.89 2.13
N LEU A 377 20.29 3.97 0.84
CA LEU A 377 19.99 2.92 -0.13
C LEU A 377 20.67 1.59 0.25
N ASP A 378 21.91 1.64 0.72
CA ASP A 378 22.70 0.49 1.15
C ASP A 378 22.08 -0.26 2.34
N LYS A 379 21.24 0.40 3.15
CA LYS A 379 20.50 -0.29 4.21
C LYS A 379 19.55 -1.36 3.63
N VAL A 380 18.92 -1.06 2.51
CA VAL A 380 18.02 -2.00 1.85
C VAL A 380 18.81 -3.02 1.03
N VAL A 381 19.67 -2.57 0.11
CA VAL A 381 20.34 -3.49 -0.82
C VAL A 381 21.25 -4.49 -0.11
N ARG A 382 21.95 -4.08 0.96
CA ARG A 382 22.77 -4.99 1.78
C ARG A 382 21.93 -5.99 2.55
N ALA A 383 20.79 -5.55 3.10
CA ALA A 383 19.83 -6.44 3.73
C ALA A 383 19.26 -7.47 2.74
N ARG A 384 19.32 -7.24 1.44
CA ARG A 384 18.91 -8.14 0.37
C ARG A 384 20.07 -8.94 -0.25
N GLY A 385 21.28 -8.89 0.33
CA GLY A 385 22.44 -9.72 -0.04
C GLY A 385 23.43 -9.06 -1.00
N LEU A 386 23.19 -7.81 -1.39
CA LEU A 386 24.06 -7.06 -2.28
C LEU A 386 25.16 -6.30 -1.50
N ASN A 387 26.30 -5.98 -2.16
CA ASN A 387 27.41 -5.31 -1.50
C ASN A 387 27.21 -3.80 -1.28
N GLY A 388 26.18 -3.20 -1.91
CA GLY A 388 25.85 -1.80 -1.80
C GLY A 388 26.69 -0.90 -2.73
N PHE A 389 26.36 0.40 -2.73
CA PHE A 389 26.96 1.42 -3.59
C PHE A 389 28.19 2.08 -2.96
N ASN A 390 28.25 2.15 -1.63
CA ASN A 390 29.44 2.62 -0.93
C ASN A 390 30.40 1.46 -0.67
N LYS A 391 31.44 1.34 -1.50
CA LYS A 391 32.45 0.28 -1.44
C LYS A 391 33.66 0.63 -0.54
N GLY A 392 33.70 1.86 0.01
CA GLY A 392 34.79 2.34 0.86
C GLY A 392 36.03 2.73 0.07
N ASP A 393 36.00 2.80 -1.24
CA ASP A 393 37.10 3.20 -2.14
C ASP A 393 37.14 4.71 -2.42
N GLY A 394 36.24 5.48 -1.79
CA GLY A 394 36.14 6.92 -1.91
C GLY A 394 35.33 7.41 -3.13
N ILE A 395 34.85 6.52 -3.96
CA ILE A 395 34.00 6.88 -5.10
C ILE A 395 32.59 6.31 -4.85
N VAL A 396 31.62 7.20 -4.66
CA VAL A 396 30.22 6.83 -4.46
C VAL A 396 29.38 7.42 -5.59
N VAL A 397 28.73 6.56 -6.36
CA VAL A 397 27.84 6.97 -7.44
C VAL A 397 26.49 6.30 -7.26
N VAL A 398 25.47 7.11 -7.01
CA VAL A 398 24.08 6.69 -6.93
C VAL A 398 23.25 7.58 -7.85
N SER A 399 22.35 6.98 -8.58
CA SER A 399 21.41 7.68 -9.46
C SER A 399 19.97 7.42 -9.04
N ARG A 400 19.04 8.23 -9.54
CA ARG A 400 17.59 7.96 -9.39
C ARG A 400 17.21 6.60 -9.97
N MET A 401 17.87 6.20 -11.05
CA MET A 401 17.64 4.89 -11.66
C MET A 401 17.99 3.75 -10.69
N ASN A 402 19.11 3.84 -9.96
CA ASN A 402 19.45 2.83 -8.96
C ASN A 402 18.41 2.72 -7.86
N ILE A 403 17.93 3.85 -7.33
CA ILE A 403 16.87 3.87 -6.32
C ILE A 403 15.58 3.25 -6.87
N ASN A 404 15.17 3.63 -8.08
CA ASN A 404 13.93 3.15 -8.67
C ASN A 404 14.01 1.68 -9.10
N ASN A 405 15.16 1.20 -9.57
CA ASN A 405 15.37 -0.21 -9.85
C ASN A 405 15.22 -1.05 -8.59
N ASP A 406 15.78 -0.60 -7.48
CA ASP A 406 15.63 -1.34 -6.22
C ASP A 406 14.21 -1.23 -5.65
N ARG A 407 13.53 -0.08 -5.76
CA ARG A 407 12.08 0.05 -5.47
C ARG A 407 11.25 -0.96 -6.27
N ARG A 408 11.52 -1.09 -7.58
CA ARG A 408 10.82 -2.06 -8.43
C ARG A 408 11.03 -3.49 -7.96
N LYS A 409 12.26 -3.87 -7.60
CA LYS A 409 12.55 -5.19 -7.03
C LYS A 409 11.80 -5.43 -5.71
N GLU A 410 11.85 -4.44 -4.82
CA GLU A 410 11.39 -4.57 -3.44
C GLU A 410 9.88 -4.56 -3.31
N LEU A 411 9.18 -3.74 -4.09
CA LEU A 411 7.77 -3.42 -3.90
C LEU A 411 6.81 -4.27 -4.76
N VAL A 412 7.31 -5.34 -5.40
CA VAL A 412 6.45 -6.29 -6.12
C VAL A 412 5.39 -6.87 -5.18
N CYS A 413 4.17 -6.99 -5.64
CA CYS A 413 2.98 -7.40 -4.88
C CYS A 413 2.52 -6.41 -3.79
N GLU A 414 2.96 -5.15 -3.83
CA GLU A 414 2.57 -4.13 -2.85
C GLU A 414 1.83 -2.94 -3.48
N GLY A 415 1.58 -2.97 -4.80
CA GLY A 415 0.79 -1.96 -5.51
C GLY A 415 1.43 -0.56 -5.56
N GLN A 416 2.75 -0.44 -5.33
CA GLN A 416 3.40 0.86 -5.26
C GLN A 416 4.10 1.29 -6.55
N TRP A 417 4.53 0.33 -7.38
CA TRP A 417 5.36 0.65 -8.55
C TRP A 417 4.64 1.50 -9.60
N PHE A 418 3.37 1.26 -9.86
CA PHE A 418 2.58 2.09 -10.78
C PHE A 418 2.51 3.56 -10.32
N GLN A 419 2.39 3.80 -9.02
CA GLN A 419 2.40 5.14 -8.45
C GLN A 419 3.77 5.82 -8.58
N ILE A 420 4.85 5.06 -8.42
CA ILE A 420 6.21 5.55 -8.62
C ILE A 420 6.44 5.94 -10.09
N MET A 421 6.00 5.11 -11.04
CA MET A 421 6.06 5.45 -12.46
C MET A 421 5.29 6.73 -12.80
N LYS A 422 4.08 6.89 -12.22
CA LYS A 422 3.25 8.09 -12.36
C LYS A 422 3.92 9.33 -11.78
N HIS A 423 4.48 9.22 -10.60
CA HIS A 423 5.21 10.31 -9.91
C HIS A 423 6.32 10.87 -10.79
N TYR A 424 7.11 10.00 -11.42
CA TYR A 424 8.20 10.41 -12.31
C TYR A 424 7.78 10.62 -13.77
N ASN A 425 6.51 10.45 -14.10
CA ASN A 425 6.01 10.55 -15.47
C ASN A 425 6.79 9.67 -16.45
N MET A 426 7.00 8.40 -16.07
CA MET A 426 7.82 7.46 -16.84
C MET A 426 7.08 6.97 -18.09
N SER A 427 7.83 6.72 -19.18
CA SER A 427 7.35 5.89 -20.28
C SER A 427 7.31 4.43 -19.82
N ILE A 428 6.31 3.68 -20.29
CA ILE A 428 6.06 2.31 -19.85
C ILE A 428 6.22 1.37 -21.04
N TYR A 429 7.16 0.43 -20.93
CA TYR A 429 7.32 -0.64 -21.89
C TYR A 429 6.37 -1.80 -21.55
N GLU A 430 5.58 -2.22 -22.52
CA GLU A 430 4.66 -3.35 -22.44
C GLU A 430 5.16 -4.50 -23.31
N SER A 431 5.40 -5.66 -22.70
CA SER A 431 6.14 -6.75 -23.29
C SER A 431 5.36 -7.62 -24.28
N ILE A 432 4.02 -7.74 -24.14
CA ILE A 432 3.19 -8.60 -24.97
C ILE A 432 3.07 -8.03 -26.38
N THR A 433 2.77 -6.74 -26.49
CA THR A 433 2.61 -6.04 -27.76
C THR A 433 3.90 -5.38 -28.24
N ASP A 434 4.98 -5.46 -27.47
CA ASP A 434 6.28 -4.84 -27.75
C ASP A 434 6.16 -3.31 -27.99
N GLN A 435 5.36 -2.65 -27.14
CA GLN A 435 5.05 -1.23 -27.26
C GLN A 435 5.56 -0.42 -26.07
N THR A 436 5.92 0.83 -26.35
CA THR A 436 6.23 1.81 -25.30
C THR A 436 5.14 2.87 -25.26
N PHE A 437 4.41 2.91 -24.16
CA PHE A 437 3.40 3.92 -23.88
C PHE A 437 4.05 5.18 -23.32
N GLN A 438 3.79 6.32 -23.95
CA GLN A 438 4.22 7.61 -23.44
C GLN A 438 3.30 8.04 -22.29
N PRO A 439 3.83 8.74 -21.26
CA PRO A 439 3.03 9.15 -20.14
C PRO A 439 1.91 10.09 -20.56
N SER A 440 0.71 9.80 -20.08
CA SER A 440 -0.48 10.60 -20.33
C SER A 440 -1.53 10.36 -19.26
N LYS A 441 -2.57 11.20 -19.27
CA LYS A 441 -3.73 10.99 -18.40
C LYS A 441 -4.41 9.64 -18.67
N ASP A 442 -4.52 9.23 -19.91
CA ASP A 442 -5.16 7.97 -20.29
C ASP A 442 -4.40 6.73 -19.78
N ILE A 443 -3.10 6.88 -19.48
CA ILE A 443 -2.27 5.83 -18.88
C ILE A 443 -2.33 5.86 -17.36
N TYR A 444 -2.14 7.03 -16.77
CA TYR A 444 -1.88 7.15 -15.33
C TYR A 444 -3.10 7.50 -14.47
N VAL A 445 -4.27 7.70 -15.07
CA VAL A 445 -5.49 8.06 -14.32
C VAL A 445 -6.61 7.09 -14.66
N PHE A 446 -7.09 6.39 -13.65
CA PHE A 446 -8.26 5.52 -13.82
C PHE A 446 -9.52 6.33 -14.07
N PRO A 447 -10.40 5.87 -14.96
CA PRO A 447 -11.67 6.55 -15.19
C PRO A 447 -12.57 6.47 -13.96
N ILE A 448 -13.13 7.59 -13.57
CA ILE A 448 -14.14 7.66 -12.50
C ILE A 448 -15.41 6.97 -12.99
N PRO A 449 -16.13 6.21 -12.12
CA PRO A 449 -17.40 5.56 -12.49
C PRO A 449 -18.41 6.53 -13.10
N ASP A 450 -19.08 6.13 -14.18
CA ASP A 450 -19.98 7.01 -14.93
C ASP A 450 -21.17 7.47 -14.08
N ASN A 451 -21.65 6.65 -13.17
CA ASN A 451 -22.74 6.96 -12.24
C ASN A 451 -22.39 8.12 -11.28
N GLU A 452 -21.11 8.39 -11.01
CA GLU A 452 -20.71 9.55 -10.19
C GLU A 452 -21.10 10.88 -10.81
N TYR A 453 -21.22 10.96 -12.12
CA TYR A 453 -21.62 12.17 -12.83
C TYR A 453 -23.14 12.31 -12.95
N GLU A 454 -23.90 11.20 -12.94
CA GLU A 454 -25.36 11.21 -13.07
C GLU A 454 -26.05 11.88 -11.88
N TYR A 455 -25.50 11.74 -10.68
CA TYR A 455 -26.04 12.34 -9.44
C TYR A 455 -25.58 13.77 -9.15
N ARG A 456 -24.77 14.36 -10.05
CA ARG A 456 -24.19 15.70 -9.85
C ARG A 456 -24.78 16.78 -10.74
N ASN A 457 -25.70 16.42 -11.63
CA ASN A 457 -26.41 17.31 -12.57
C ASN A 457 -27.71 17.84 -11.99
#